data_05fa6ddab6d1f0f1e0bd7c523309241f
#
_entry.id   05fa6ddab6d1f0f1e0bd7c523309241f
#
_cell.length_a   1.000
_cell.length_b   1.000
_cell.length_c   1.000
_cell.angle_alpha   90.00
_cell.angle_beta   90.00
_cell.angle_gamma   90.00
#
_symmetry.space_group_name_H-M   'P 1'
#
loop_
_entity.id
_entity.type
_entity.pdbx_description
1 polymer ?
#
loop_
_entity_poly.entity_id
_entity_poly.type
_entity_poly.pdbx_seq_one_letter_code
_entity_poly.pdbx_strand_id
1 'polypeptide(L)'
;MDRPDASDFTPGQRFTTEKAPALPNSDFEDRKSGVVYDRLPSGGRYSQTEVAIYNWQNRESFSQQVPQKWANTNAKTFSTRASNHNTWYMQPSVFTVSDEVKSGEFAVCLRSVGFDLSGEDIPDYAQTGRPYLQYSPVVPHVACRAAGKLFLGEYSFSAFSMEESYKDVVDWKSRPRSLNGFYKYVPSPDSPSDTGVAIIEIYGDVGGELQVIASARTYLPIANSYTAFTAPLSYTRFGIKASGMRLMFASSASIGTIAEESASVFVSADPVKGASLGSTLWIDNISLAY
;
A
#
# COMPACT_ATOMS: atom_id res chain seq x y z
N MET A 1 61.02 34.06 -8.53
CA MET A 1 59.78 33.43 -8.09
C MET A 1 59.65 32.17 -8.91
N ASP A 2 60.07 31.05 -8.33
CA ASP A 2 60.00 29.76 -8.99
C ASP A 2 58.55 29.27 -8.93
N ARG A 3 58.02 28.90 -10.07
CA ARG A 3 56.75 28.22 -10.13
C ARG A 3 56.92 26.82 -9.54
N PRO A 4 56.04 26.34 -8.63
CA PRO A 4 56.11 24.97 -8.19
C PRO A 4 55.94 24.06 -9.40
N ASP A 5 56.80 23.04 -9.46
CA ASP A 5 56.85 22.08 -10.55
C ASP A 5 55.53 21.27 -10.56
N ALA A 6 55.04 20.97 -11.76
CA ALA A 6 53.78 20.23 -11.95
C ALA A 6 53.80 18.75 -11.42
N SER A 7 54.93 18.35 -10.82
CA SER A 7 55.17 17.04 -10.23
C SER A 7 54.55 16.84 -8.83
N ASP A 8 54.04 17.92 -8.20
CA ASP A 8 53.49 17.86 -6.83
C ASP A 8 52.01 17.54 -6.76
N PHE A 9 51.36 17.26 -7.89
CA PHE A 9 49.97 16.78 -7.86
C PHE A 9 49.94 15.27 -7.60
N THR A 10 49.35 14.90 -6.51
CA THR A 10 49.01 13.49 -6.20
C THR A 10 48.22 12.91 -7.37
N PRO A 11 48.57 11.71 -7.87
CA PRO A 11 47.78 11.06 -8.92
C PRO A 11 46.32 11.00 -8.53
N GLY A 12 45.45 11.54 -9.37
CA GLY A 12 44.01 11.51 -9.11
C GLY A 12 43.55 10.11 -8.89
N GLN A 13 42.99 9.81 -7.72
CA GLN A 13 42.36 8.53 -7.46
C GLN A 13 41.13 8.41 -8.35
N ARG A 14 41.12 7.40 -9.20
CA ARG A 14 39.91 7.02 -9.93
C ARG A 14 38.96 6.33 -8.99
N PHE A 15 37.82 6.92 -8.71
CA PHE A 15 36.71 6.26 -8.04
C PHE A 15 35.79 5.67 -9.11
N THR A 16 35.59 4.38 -9.05
CA THR A 16 34.47 3.75 -9.78
C THR A 16 33.24 3.86 -8.91
N THR A 17 32.29 4.68 -9.30
CA THR A 17 30.98 4.70 -8.64
C THR A 17 30.23 3.42 -9.04
N GLU A 18 29.71 2.71 -8.07
CA GLU A 18 28.78 1.60 -8.33
C GLU A 18 27.58 2.13 -9.10
N LYS A 19 27.03 1.30 -10.00
CA LYS A 19 25.80 1.62 -10.71
C LYS A 19 24.70 1.82 -9.67
N ALA A 20 24.02 2.95 -9.74
CA ALA A 20 22.87 3.22 -8.88
C ALA A 20 21.82 2.11 -9.06
N PRO A 21 21.35 1.46 -7.98
CA PRO A 21 20.37 0.41 -8.08
C PRO A 21 19.01 0.98 -8.50
N ALA A 22 18.30 0.25 -9.36
CA ALA A 22 16.92 0.54 -9.71
C ALA A 22 15.97 -0.10 -8.70
N LEU A 23 14.83 0.53 -8.49
CA LEU A 23 13.73 -0.09 -7.74
C LEU A 23 13.25 -1.35 -8.47
N PRO A 24 12.97 -2.44 -7.75
CA PRO A 24 12.43 -3.64 -8.38
C PRO A 24 11.01 -3.38 -8.89
N ASN A 25 10.72 -3.82 -10.12
CA ASN A 25 9.38 -3.72 -10.73
C ASN A 25 8.75 -2.34 -10.51
N SER A 26 9.47 -1.31 -10.87
CA SER A 26 9.10 0.09 -10.60
C SER A 26 8.08 0.66 -11.58
N ASP A 27 7.82 -0.04 -12.65
CA ASP A 27 6.80 0.18 -13.67
C ASP A 27 5.54 -0.69 -13.44
N PHE A 28 5.59 -1.60 -12.46
CA PHE A 28 4.52 -2.51 -12.06
C PHE A 28 4.03 -3.51 -13.12
N GLU A 29 4.80 -3.73 -14.17
CA GLU A 29 4.45 -4.64 -15.25
C GLU A 29 4.54 -6.12 -14.82
N ASP A 30 5.45 -6.46 -13.89
CA ASP A 30 5.53 -7.79 -13.30
C ASP A 30 4.47 -7.99 -12.23
N ARG A 31 3.62 -8.99 -12.41
CA ARG A 31 2.50 -9.27 -11.51
C ARG A 31 2.54 -10.70 -10.99
N LYS A 32 1.94 -10.90 -9.85
CA LYS A 32 1.66 -12.22 -9.28
C LYS A 32 0.22 -12.30 -8.81
N SER A 33 -0.32 -13.51 -8.76
CA SER A 33 -1.62 -13.73 -8.12
C SER A 33 -1.55 -13.25 -6.67
N GLY A 34 -2.46 -12.37 -6.34
CA GLY A 34 -2.71 -11.94 -4.99
C GLY A 34 -3.57 -12.95 -4.24
N VAL A 35 -4.47 -12.48 -3.38
CA VAL A 35 -5.46 -13.33 -2.75
C VAL A 35 -6.43 -13.84 -3.82
N VAL A 36 -6.56 -15.16 -3.91
CA VAL A 36 -7.52 -15.82 -4.81
C VAL A 36 -8.85 -15.95 -4.09
N TYR A 37 -9.89 -15.47 -4.72
CA TYR A 37 -11.25 -15.60 -4.25
C TYR A 37 -11.93 -16.81 -4.92
N ASP A 38 -12.05 -17.88 -4.21
CA ASP A 38 -12.64 -19.10 -4.74
C ASP A 38 -14.13 -19.25 -4.47
N ARG A 39 -14.94 -18.35 -4.46
CA ARG A 39 -16.35 -18.36 -4.14
C ARG A 39 -16.65 -17.94 -2.72
N LEU A 40 -17.71 -17.21 -2.61
CA LEU A 40 -18.49 -17.22 -1.38
C LEU A 40 -18.89 -18.66 -1.08
N PRO A 41 -18.94 -19.01 0.20
CA PRO A 41 -19.29 -20.38 0.55
C PRO A 41 -20.62 -20.75 -0.08
N SER A 42 -20.59 -21.76 -0.90
CA SER A 42 -21.78 -22.38 -1.48
C SER A 42 -22.63 -23.09 -0.41
N GLY A 43 -22.46 -22.75 0.84
CA GLY A 43 -23.07 -23.40 1.99
C GLY A 43 -24.52 -23.03 2.28
N GLY A 44 -25.23 -22.45 1.34
CA GLY A 44 -26.68 -22.34 1.41
C GLY A 44 -27.27 -21.46 2.49
N ARG A 45 -26.48 -20.67 3.18
CA ARG A 45 -26.96 -19.74 4.21
C ARG A 45 -27.27 -18.35 3.74
N TYR A 46 -26.90 -18.04 2.52
CA TYR A 46 -26.94 -16.68 1.99
C TYR A 46 -27.77 -16.60 0.74
N SER A 47 -28.74 -15.70 0.71
CA SER A 47 -29.40 -15.38 -0.52
C SER A 47 -28.43 -14.74 -1.51
N GLN A 48 -28.77 -14.83 -2.79
CA GLN A 48 -27.92 -14.24 -3.81
C GLN A 48 -27.80 -12.72 -3.68
N THR A 49 -28.80 -12.08 -3.12
CA THR A 49 -28.83 -10.64 -2.88
C THR A 49 -27.89 -10.25 -1.76
N GLU A 50 -27.90 -11.02 -0.68
CA GLU A 50 -27.01 -10.83 0.45
C GLU A 50 -25.56 -11.03 0.06
N VAL A 51 -25.31 -12.05 -0.74
CA VAL A 51 -24.01 -12.27 -1.34
C VAL A 51 -23.57 -11.07 -2.18
N ALA A 52 -24.46 -10.46 -2.94
CA ALA A 52 -24.15 -9.31 -3.76
C ALA A 52 -23.82 -8.06 -2.92
N ILE A 53 -24.40 -7.93 -1.74
CA ILE A 53 -24.10 -6.85 -0.80
C ILE A 53 -22.68 -6.98 -0.23
N TYR A 54 -22.29 -8.19 0.11
CA TYR A 54 -20.99 -8.46 0.73
C TYR A 54 -19.91 -8.78 -0.28
N ASN A 55 -20.28 -9.40 -1.39
CA ASN A 55 -19.39 -9.64 -2.51
C ASN A 55 -19.79 -8.77 -3.70
N TRP A 56 -19.51 -7.53 -3.56
CA TRP A 56 -19.71 -6.51 -4.58
C TRP A 56 -19.06 -6.83 -5.93
N GLN A 57 -18.18 -7.85 -6.00
CA GLN A 57 -17.45 -8.23 -7.20
C GLN A 57 -18.07 -9.42 -7.93
N ASN A 58 -19.29 -9.69 -7.72
CA ASN A 58 -19.94 -10.80 -8.35
C ASN A 58 -19.50 -12.15 -7.83
N ARG A 59 -19.68 -12.97 -7.45
CA ARG A 59 -19.66 -14.38 -7.08
C ARG A 59 -18.78 -15.27 -7.95
N GLU A 60 -18.04 -14.71 -8.83
CA GLU A 60 -17.08 -15.42 -9.65
C GLU A 60 -15.77 -15.57 -8.91
N SER A 61 -15.05 -16.63 -9.18
CA SER A 61 -13.69 -16.78 -8.70
C SER A 61 -12.88 -15.58 -9.18
N PHE A 62 -12.37 -14.86 -8.24
CA PHE A 62 -11.72 -13.59 -8.50
C PHE A 62 -10.26 -13.70 -8.06
N SER A 63 -9.38 -13.62 -9.03
CA SER A 63 -7.95 -13.54 -8.78
C SER A 63 -7.52 -12.10 -8.97
N GLN A 64 -7.19 -11.42 -7.89
CA GLN A 64 -6.52 -10.15 -8.04
C GLN A 64 -5.04 -10.34 -8.29
N GLN A 65 -4.55 -9.55 -9.22
CA GLN A 65 -3.12 -9.44 -9.46
C GLN A 65 -2.56 -8.31 -8.58
N VAL A 66 -1.40 -8.54 -8.03
CA VAL A 66 -0.63 -7.55 -7.26
C VAL A 66 0.77 -7.43 -7.85
N PRO A 67 1.43 -6.28 -7.69
CA PRO A 67 2.77 -6.10 -8.24
C PRO A 67 3.75 -7.07 -7.58
N GLN A 68 4.52 -7.77 -8.40
CA GLN A 68 5.58 -8.64 -7.92
C GLN A 68 6.69 -7.81 -7.26
N LYS A 69 7.39 -8.38 -6.28
CA LYS A 69 8.44 -7.72 -5.49
C LYS A 69 7.98 -6.64 -4.52
N TRP A 70 6.68 -6.36 -4.47
CA TRP A 70 6.09 -5.44 -3.52
C TRP A 70 5.19 -6.19 -2.54
N ALA A 71 5.20 -5.75 -1.29
CA ALA A 71 4.30 -6.21 -0.26
C ALA A 71 3.09 -5.27 -0.14
N ASN A 72 1.99 -5.79 0.39
CA ASN A 72 0.76 -5.06 0.64
C ASN A 72 -0.02 -5.68 1.80
N THR A 73 -1.01 -4.97 2.30
CA THR A 73 -1.81 -5.40 3.45
C THR A 73 -3.09 -6.16 3.10
N ASN A 74 -3.23 -6.65 1.88
CA ASN A 74 -4.44 -7.37 1.45
C ASN A 74 -4.78 -8.58 2.32
N ALA A 75 -3.77 -9.29 2.85
CA ALA A 75 -4.02 -10.45 3.71
C ALA A 75 -4.83 -10.10 4.95
N LYS A 76 -4.79 -8.86 5.42
CA LYS A 76 -5.57 -8.34 6.53
C LYS A 76 -6.94 -7.84 6.10
N THR A 77 -7.02 -7.17 4.96
CA THR A 77 -8.23 -6.45 4.52
C THR A 77 -9.12 -7.27 3.60
N PHE A 78 -8.67 -8.44 3.17
CA PHE A 78 -9.36 -9.27 2.20
C PHE A 78 -9.10 -10.76 2.42
N SER A 79 -10.09 -11.51 2.86
CA SER A 79 -10.00 -12.96 3.07
C SER A 79 -11.31 -13.66 2.70
N THR A 80 -11.17 -14.91 2.30
CA THR A 80 -12.29 -15.78 1.93
C THR A 80 -12.74 -16.70 3.07
N ARG A 81 -12.30 -16.46 4.28
CA ARG A 81 -12.65 -17.34 5.39
C ARG A 81 -14.10 -17.21 5.81
N ALA A 82 -14.98 -17.63 4.95
CA ALA A 82 -16.40 -17.66 5.21
C ALA A 82 -16.87 -18.91 5.97
N SER A 83 -16.00 -19.84 6.28
CA SER A 83 -16.39 -21.11 6.92
C SER A 83 -16.81 -20.95 8.38
N ASN A 84 -16.43 -19.87 9.04
CA ASN A 84 -16.69 -19.69 10.47
C ASN A 84 -17.70 -18.59 10.80
N HIS A 85 -18.25 -17.90 9.83
CA HIS A 85 -19.16 -16.78 10.04
C HIS A 85 -18.61 -15.59 10.82
N ASN A 86 -17.39 -15.69 11.30
CA ASN A 86 -16.78 -14.79 12.26
C ASN A 86 -15.70 -13.90 11.64
N THR A 87 -15.47 -13.99 10.33
CA THR A 87 -14.42 -13.19 9.71
C THR A 87 -14.89 -12.68 8.36
N TRP A 88 -15.01 -11.38 8.26
CA TRP A 88 -15.42 -10.70 7.05
C TRP A 88 -14.34 -9.78 6.57
N TYR A 89 -13.97 -9.98 5.34
CA TYR A 89 -13.07 -9.08 4.67
C TYR A 89 -13.80 -8.52 3.47
N MET A 90 -13.83 -7.23 3.41
CA MET A 90 -14.65 -6.54 2.44
C MET A 90 -14.02 -6.51 1.06
N GLN A 91 -12.75 -6.13 0.97
CA GLN A 91 -12.15 -5.85 -0.34
C GLN A 91 -10.62 -5.80 -0.29
N PRO A 92 -9.96 -6.14 -1.42
CA PRO A 92 -8.53 -5.89 -1.53
C PRO A 92 -8.28 -4.37 -1.53
N SER A 93 -7.28 -3.99 -0.77
CA SER A 93 -6.85 -2.60 -0.66
C SER A 93 -5.79 -2.24 -1.69
N VAL A 94 -5.12 -3.23 -2.29
CA VAL A 94 -4.06 -3.02 -3.29
C VAL A 94 -4.18 -4.05 -4.40
N PHE A 95 -4.16 -3.60 -5.65
CA PHE A 95 -4.19 -4.46 -6.84
C PHE A 95 -3.69 -3.73 -8.07
N THR A 96 -3.34 -4.48 -9.12
CA THR A 96 -2.98 -3.90 -10.42
C THR A 96 -4.22 -3.65 -11.26
N VAL A 97 -4.17 -2.60 -12.06
CA VAL A 97 -5.22 -2.20 -13.00
C VAL A 97 -4.63 -2.03 -14.40
N SER A 98 -5.46 -2.19 -15.42
CA SER A 98 -5.08 -1.99 -16.83
C SER A 98 -5.88 -0.91 -17.55
N ASP A 99 -6.91 -0.41 -16.93
CA ASP A 99 -7.79 0.64 -17.45
C ASP A 99 -7.37 2.05 -17.01
N GLU A 100 -6.54 2.13 -16.01
CA GLU A 100 -6.03 3.38 -15.44
C GLU A 100 -4.51 3.29 -15.31
N VAL A 101 -3.81 3.50 -16.42
CA VAL A 101 -2.34 3.43 -16.50
C VAL A 101 -1.74 4.75 -16.95
N LYS A 102 -0.54 5.06 -16.51
CA LYS A 102 0.25 6.18 -17.03
C LYS A 102 0.98 5.76 -18.32
N SER A 103 1.59 4.58 -18.30
CA SER A 103 2.25 3.95 -19.46
C SER A 103 2.37 2.46 -19.22
N GLY A 104 2.71 1.70 -20.27
CA GLY A 104 2.74 0.25 -20.18
C GLY A 104 1.35 -0.36 -20.21
N GLU A 105 1.20 -1.50 -19.56
CA GLU A 105 -0.05 -2.25 -19.50
C GLU A 105 -0.72 -2.19 -18.13
N PHE A 106 0.05 -1.91 -17.08
CA PHE A 106 -0.45 -1.97 -15.70
C PHE A 106 0.05 -0.83 -14.82
N ALA A 107 -0.81 -0.43 -13.90
CA ALA A 107 -0.51 0.45 -12.78
C ALA A 107 -1.00 -0.18 -11.49
N VAL A 108 -0.69 0.39 -10.34
CA VAL A 108 -1.17 -0.09 -9.05
C VAL A 108 -2.21 0.86 -8.47
N CYS A 109 -3.34 0.28 -8.08
CA CYS A 109 -4.40 0.94 -7.34
C CYS A 109 -4.29 0.60 -5.85
N LEU A 110 -4.23 1.62 -5.02
CA LEU A 110 -4.32 1.54 -3.57
C LEU A 110 -5.59 2.28 -3.14
N ARG A 111 -6.41 1.64 -2.30
CA ARG A 111 -7.64 2.28 -1.84
C ARG A 111 -7.91 2.00 -0.37
N SER A 112 -8.51 2.97 0.28
CA SER A 112 -9.00 2.79 1.64
C SER A 112 -10.22 1.89 1.62
N VAL A 113 -10.24 0.91 2.52
CA VAL A 113 -11.30 -0.11 2.60
C VAL A 113 -11.80 -0.25 4.02
N GLY A 114 -13.06 -0.61 4.15
CA GLY A 114 -13.58 -1.16 5.38
C GLY A 114 -13.31 -2.66 5.43
N PHE A 115 -13.01 -3.18 6.58
CA PHE A 115 -12.88 -4.61 6.80
C PHE A 115 -13.36 -5.00 8.19
N ASP A 116 -13.68 -6.26 8.34
CA ASP A 116 -14.21 -6.83 9.56
C ASP A 116 -13.43 -8.08 9.92
N LEU A 117 -12.88 -8.12 11.10
CA LEU A 117 -12.05 -9.24 11.55
C LEU A 117 -12.84 -10.32 12.27
N SER A 118 -14.06 -10.01 12.70
CA SER A 118 -14.91 -10.92 13.42
C SER A 118 -16.38 -10.53 13.29
N GLY A 119 -17.24 -11.49 13.03
CA GLY A 119 -18.67 -11.24 13.03
C GLY A 119 -19.24 -10.83 14.40
N GLU A 120 -18.49 -11.01 15.45
CA GLU A 120 -18.83 -10.56 16.80
C GLU A 120 -18.69 -9.06 16.98
N ASP A 121 -17.86 -8.43 16.18
CA ASP A 121 -17.64 -6.98 16.19
C ASP A 121 -18.75 -6.21 15.44
N ILE A 122 -19.76 -6.90 14.96
CA ILE A 122 -20.91 -6.32 14.28
C ILE A 122 -22.13 -6.38 15.21
N PRO A 123 -22.36 -5.35 16.01
CA PRO A 123 -23.38 -5.39 17.07
C PRO A 123 -24.78 -5.74 16.58
N ASP A 124 -25.14 -5.29 15.39
CA ASP A 124 -26.47 -5.51 14.82
C ASP A 124 -26.69 -6.96 14.41
N TYR A 125 -25.65 -7.69 14.12
CA TYR A 125 -25.74 -9.10 13.81
C TYR A 125 -25.86 -9.98 15.05
N ALA A 126 -25.14 -9.63 16.08
CA ALA A 126 -25.19 -10.31 17.35
C ALA A 126 -26.58 -10.19 18.00
N GLN A 127 -27.24 -9.05 17.83
CA GLN A 127 -28.55 -8.79 18.43
C GLN A 127 -29.69 -9.57 17.78
N THR A 128 -29.56 -9.93 16.53
CA THR A 128 -30.66 -10.57 15.79
C THR A 128 -30.52 -12.09 15.69
N GLY A 129 -29.40 -12.64 16.14
CA GLY A 129 -29.12 -14.09 15.98
C GLY A 129 -29.04 -14.54 14.52
N ARG A 130 -29.04 -13.58 13.59
CA ARG A 130 -28.99 -13.80 12.17
C ARG A 130 -27.78 -13.11 11.64
N PRO A 131 -26.80 -13.84 11.18
CA PRO A 131 -25.60 -13.23 10.68
C PRO A 131 -25.96 -12.29 9.55
N TYR A 132 -25.40 -11.09 9.58
CA TYR A 132 -25.18 -10.13 8.51
C TYR A 132 -26.00 -10.22 7.22
N LEU A 133 -26.73 -11.25 7.03
CA LEU A 133 -27.38 -11.60 5.78
C LEU A 133 -28.74 -11.00 5.59
N GLN A 134 -29.24 -10.33 6.56
CA GLN A 134 -30.58 -9.77 6.53
C GLN A 134 -30.61 -8.27 6.32
N TYR A 135 -29.49 -7.72 6.08
CA TYR A 135 -29.34 -6.28 6.00
C TYR A 135 -29.19 -5.81 4.58
N SER A 136 -30.21 -5.95 3.86
CA SER A 136 -30.38 -5.12 2.70
C SER A 136 -31.29 -3.95 3.10
N PRO A 137 -30.92 -2.74 2.88
CA PRO A 137 -29.75 -2.20 2.22
C PRO A 137 -28.69 -1.66 3.21
N VAL A 138 -28.67 -2.20 4.41
CA VAL A 138 -27.81 -1.68 5.46
C VAL A 138 -26.42 -2.23 5.25
N VAL A 139 -25.51 -1.31 5.09
CA VAL A 139 -24.09 -1.58 5.07
C VAL A 139 -23.72 -2.32 6.34
N PRO A 140 -22.95 -3.39 6.26
CA PRO A 140 -22.34 -3.96 7.43
C PRO A 140 -21.62 -2.85 8.19
N HIS A 141 -21.80 -2.85 9.48
CA HIS A 141 -21.08 -1.93 10.33
C HIS A 141 -19.58 -2.18 10.13
N VAL A 142 -18.89 -1.21 9.56
CA VAL A 142 -17.46 -1.36 9.30
C VAL A 142 -16.72 -1.12 10.61
N ALA A 143 -16.40 -2.20 11.31
CA ALA A 143 -15.69 -2.14 12.59
C ALA A 143 -14.26 -1.63 12.42
N CYS A 144 -13.61 -2.02 11.33
CA CYS A 144 -12.23 -1.66 11.05
C CYS A 144 -12.09 -0.98 9.68
N ARG A 145 -11.15 -0.06 9.58
CA ARG A 145 -10.83 0.67 8.35
C ARG A 145 -9.34 0.67 8.14
N ALA A 146 -8.92 0.46 6.90
CA ALA A 146 -7.52 0.50 6.52
C ALA A 146 -7.31 1.25 5.23
N ALA A 147 -6.22 2.00 5.16
CA ALA A 147 -5.73 2.51 3.90
C ALA A 147 -5.08 1.39 3.09
N GLY A 148 -5.16 1.47 1.77
CA GLY A 148 -4.32 0.65 0.90
C GLY A 148 -2.86 1.01 1.11
N LYS A 149 -2.03 0.02 1.40
CA LYS A 149 -0.60 0.17 1.67
C LYS A 149 0.20 -0.73 0.75
N LEU A 150 1.10 -0.13 -0.01
CA LEU A 150 2.07 -0.81 -0.88
C LEU A 150 3.47 -0.42 -0.44
N PHE A 151 4.35 -1.39 -0.25
CA PHE A 151 5.70 -1.12 0.24
C PHE A 151 6.72 -2.15 -0.23
N LEU A 152 7.99 -1.80 -0.20
CA LEU A 152 9.06 -2.77 -0.38
C LEU A 152 9.24 -3.57 0.90
N GLY A 153 9.21 -4.91 0.79
CA GLY A 153 9.38 -5.76 1.95
C GLY A 153 8.53 -7.02 1.93
N GLU A 154 8.14 -7.46 3.13
CA GLU A 154 7.36 -8.67 3.36
C GLU A 154 6.19 -8.36 4.30
N TYR A 155 5.08 -9.04 4.10
CA TYR A 155 3.89 -8.92 4.93
C TYR A 155 3.17 -10.26 5.07
N SER A 156 2.74 -10.54 6.27
CA SER A 156 1.85 -11.66 6.55
C SER A 156 0.83 -11.28 7.62
N PHE A 157 -0.34 -11.89 7.53
CA PHE A 157 -1.40 -11.75 8.51
C PHE A 157 -2.09 -13.10 8.70
N SER A 158 -2.24 -13.51 9.95
CA SER A 158 -2.97 -14.71 10.33
C SER A 158 -4.34 -14.32 10.88
N ALA A 159 -5.39 -14.55 10.11
CA ALA A 159 -6.76 -14.32 10.56
C ALA A 159 -7.18 -15.22 11.73
N PHE A 160 -6.47 -16.32 11.97
CA PHE A 160 -6.76 -17.23 13.08
C PHE A 160 -6.22 -16.72 14.41
N SER A 161 -4.96 -16.26 14.43
CA SER A 161 -4.31 -15.74 15.65
C SER A 161 -4.37 -14.22 15.75
N MET A 162 -4.87 -13.53 14.73
CA MET A 162 -4.89 -12.08 14.60
C MET A 162 -3.48 -11.47 14.65
N GLU A 163 -2.48 -12.26 14.29
CA GLU A 163 -1.09 -11.85 14.30
C GLU A 163 -0.70 -11.21 12.96
N GLU A 164 -0.07 -10.07 13.05
CA GLU A 164 0.50 -9.31 11.93
C GLU A 164 2.02 -9.35 12.02
N SER A 165 2.68 -9.63 10.89
CA SER A 165 4.13 -9.59 10.79
C SER A 165 4.54 -8.92 9.49
N TYR A 166 5.53 -8.04 9.55
CA TYR A 166 6.05 -7.36 8.37
C TYR A 166 7.53 -7.02 8.53
N LYS A 167 8.19 -6.91 7.39
CA LYS A 167 9.53 -6.38 7.26
C LYS A 167 9.49 -5.32 6.17
N ASP A 168 9.57 -4.05 6.54
CA ASP A 168 9.40 -2.90 5.66
C ASP A 168 10.70 -2.11 5.41
N VAL A 169 11.82 -2.61 5.92
CA VAL A 169 13.16 -2.13 5.60
C VAL A 169 13.89 -3.20 4.80
N VAL A 170 14.27 -2.86 3.58
CA VAL A 170 15.04 -3.72 2.68
C VAL A 170 16.50 -3.29 2.62
N ASP A 171 17.39 -4.21 2.28
CA ASP A 171 18.81 -3.88 2.07
C ASP A 171 18.96 -2.87 0.93
N TRP A 172 19.64 -1.75 1.22
CA TRP A 172 19.86 -0.69 0.26
C TRP A 172 21.15 0.06 0.53
N LYS A 173 22.05 0.10 -0.44
CA LYS A 173 23.41 0.65 -0.24
C LYS A 173 23.65 2.00 -0.91
N SER A 174 22.65 2.57 -1.54
CA SER A 174 22.78 3.82 -2.29
C SER A 174 22.03 4.98 -1.61
N ARG A 175 22.43 6.20 -1.94
CA ARG A 175 21.87 7.43 -1.37
C ARG A 175 21.15 8.25 -2.44
N PRO A 176 19.89 7.95 -2.74
CA PRO A 176 19.10 8.71 -3.71
C PRO A 176 18.85 10.13 -3.21
N ARG A 177 18.70 11.06 -4.16
CA ARG A 177 18.32 12.45 -3.87
C ARG A 177 16.82 12.64 -3.79
N SER A 178 16.06 11.87 -4.57
CA SER A 178 14.62 11.94 -4.57
C SER A 178 13.97 10.63 -4.99
N LEU A 179 12.74 10.44 -4.53
CA LEU A 179 11.77 9.51 -5.09
C LEU A 179 10.89 10.28 -6.08
N ASN A 180 10.70 9.75 -7.26
CA ASN A 180 9.86 10.33 -8.31
C ASN A 180 8.86 9.30 -8.82
N GLY A 181 7.78 9.76 -9.45
CA GLY A 181 6.81 8.88 -10.09
C GLY A 181 5.60 9.65 -10.58
N PHE A 182 4.59 8.90 -10.97
CA PHE A 182 3.30 9.44 -11.37
C PHE A 182 2.21 8.89 -10.48
N TYR A 183 1.22 9.71 -10.19
CA TYR A 183 0.05 9.34 -9.41
C TYR A 183 -1.22 9.98 -9.96
N LYS A 184 -2.33 9.35 -9.65
CA LYS A 184 -3.69 9.89 -9.74
C LYS A 184 -4.34 9.67 -8.37
N TYR A 185 -5.15 10.59 -7.89
CA TYR A 185 -5.75 10.47 -6.58
C TYR A 185 -7.17 11.04 -6.54
N VAL A 186 -8.06 10.26 -5.97
CA VAL A 186 -9.45 10.65 -5.72
C VAL A 186 -9.75 10.41 -4.23
N PRO A 187 -9.99 11.48 -3.46
CA PRO A 187 -10.37 11.34 -2.06
C PRO A 187 -11.77 10.75 -1.90
N SER A 188 -12.01 10.15 -0.75
CA SER A 188 -13.37 9.77 -0.36
C SER A 188 -14.27 11.00 -0.30
N PRO A 189 -15.53 10.92 -0.77
CA PRO A 189 -16.51 11.98 -0.57
C PRO A 189 -16.69 12.40 0.89
N ASP A 190 -16.52 11.44 1.81
CA ASP A 190 -16.63 11.67 3.25
C ASP A 190 -15.38 12.32 3.86
N SER A 191 -14.28 12.38 3.10
CA SER A 191 -13.04 13.05 3.48
C SER A 191 -12.39 13.74 2.29
N PRO A 192 -13.00 14.82 1.76
CA PRO A 192 -12.55 15.46 0.53
C PRO A 192 -11.18 16.15 0.64
N SER A 193 -10.69 16.35 1.85
CA SER A 193 -9.36 16.92 2.13
C SER A 193 -8.27 15.85 2.32
N ASP A 194 -8.61 14.56 2.28
CA ASP A 194 -7.61 13.49 2.38
C ASP A 194 -6.68 13.51 1.16
N THR A 195 -5.47 13.03 1.35
CA THR A 195 -4.45 12.90 0.30
C THR A 195 -3.82 11.53 0.36
N GLY A 196 -3.32 11.04 -0.76
CA GLY A 196 -2.38 9.94 -0.75
C GLY A 196 -1.03 10.37 -0.13
N VAL A 197 -0.19 9.41 0.18
CA VAL A 197 1.15 9.68 0.72
C VAL A 197 2.19 8.73 0.12
N ALA A 198 3.39 9.28 -0.14
CA ALA A 198 4.61 8.55 -0.43
C ALA A 198 5.63 8.82 0.69
N ILE A 199 6.19 7.76 1.26
CA ILE A 199 7.17 7.83 2.35
C ILE A 199 8.41 7.05 1.92
N ILE A 200 9.56 7.70 2.01
CA ILE A 200 10.86 7.05 1.80
C ILE A 200 11.81 7.42 2.93
N GLU A 201 12.49 6.44 3.47
CA GLU A 201 13.51 6.59 4.49
C GLU A 201 14.74 5.79 4.11
N ILE A 202 15.91 6.38 4.25
CA ILE A 202 17.19 5.71 4.08
C ILE A 202 17.80 5.51 5.44
N TYR A 203 18.23 4.31 5.69
CA TYR A 203 18.84 3.87 6.95
C TYR A 203 20.33 3.68 6.79
N GLY A 204 21.05 3.90 7.87
CA GLY A 204 22.48 3.61 7.99
C GLY A 204 22.83 3.16 9.41
N ASP A 205 23.98 2.52 9.53
CA ASP A 205 24.50 2.13 10.83
C ASP A 205 25.11 3.37 11.53
N VAL A 206 24.59 3.67 12.70
CA VAL A 206 25.04 4.75 13.56
C VAL A 206 25.33 4.19 14.95
N GLY A 207 26.61 3.87 15.18
CA GLY A 207 27.02 3.32 16.47
C GLY A 207 26.54 1.89 16.75
N GLY A 208 26.34 1.08 15.72
CA GLY A 208 25.85 -0.29 15.80
C GLY A 208 24.31 -0.40 15.74
N GLU A 209 23.61 0.71 15.56
CA GLU A 209 22.16 0.72 15.44
C GLU A 209 21.72 1.23 14.07
N LEU A 210 20.68 0.61 13.51
CA LEU A 210 20.06 1.04 12.26
C LEU A 210 19.21 2.30 12.52
N GLN A 211 19.64 3.43 12.00
CA GLN A 211 18.95 4.71 12.17
C GLN A 211 18.63 5.38 10.84
N VAL A 212 17.57 6.17 10.81
CA VAL A 212 17.22 6.99 9.64
C VAL A 212 18.30 8.06 9.43
N ILE A 213 18.88 8.07 8.23
CA ILE A 213 19.88 9.07 7.82
C ILE A 213 19.36 10.06 6.80
N ALA A 214 18.27 9.70 6.11
CA ALA A 214 17.51 10.59 5.23
C ALA A 214 16.07 10.16 5.16
N SER A 215 15.18 11.13 4.95
CA SER A 215 13.75 10.84 4.76
C SER A 215 13.08 11.85 3.84
N ALA A 216 12.00 11.42 3.23
CA ALA A 216 11.01 12.29 2.61
C ALA A 216 9.60 11.73 2.85
N ARG A 217 8.68 12.63 3.10
CA ARG A 217 7.24 12.36 3.11
C ARG A 217 6.57 13.36 2.18
N THR A 218 5.87 12.87 1.18
CA THR A 218 5.20 13.70 0.18
C THR A 218 3.74 13.37 0.14
N TYR A 219 2.91 14.39 0.26
CA TYR A 219 1.48 14.28 0.11
C TYR A 219 1.11 14.32 -1.36
N LEU A 220 0.17 13.47 -1.76
CA LEU A 220 -0.31 13.29 -3.11
C LEU A 220 -1.78 13.78 -3.15
N PRO A 221 -2.01 15.08 -3.39
CA PRO A 221 -3.34 15.67 -3.36
C PRO A 221 -4.19 15.21 -4.54
N ILE A 222 -5.45 15.64 -4.56
CA ILE A 222 -6.40 15.32 -5.62
C ILE A 222 -5.81 15.60 -7.01
N ALA A 223 -5.87 14.60 -7.87
CA ALA A 223 -5.41 14.65 -9.25
C ALA A 223 -6.27 13.71 -10.10
N ASN A 224 -7.11 14.28 -10.97
CA ASN A 224 -8.02 13.51 -11.82
C ASN A 224 -7.32 12.83 -13.01
N SER A 225 -6.05 13.14 -13.23
CA SER A 225 -5.19 12.53 -14.24
C SER A 225 -3.81 12.29 -13.65
N TYR A 226 -3.04 11.41 -14.27
CA TYR A 226 -1.68 11.13 -13.81
C TYR A 226 -0.82 12.39 -13.78
N THR A 227 -0.36 12.72 -12.61
CA THR A 227 0.48 13.89 -12.30
C THR A 227 1.82 13.40 -11.77
N ALA A 228 2.89 14.05 -12.20
CA ALA A 228 4.24 13.73 -11.68
C ALA A 228 4.39 14.22 -10.24
N PHE A 229 5.09 13.46 -9.43
CA PHE A 229 5.53 13.89 -8.10
C PHE A 229 7.03 13.69 -7.93
N THR A 230 7.60 14.49 -7.06
CA THR A 230 8.97 14.37 -6.59
C THR A 230 8.99 14.54 -5.08
N ALA A 231 9.62 13.60 -4.39
CA ALA A 231 9.85 13.61 -2.95
C ALA A 231 11.37 13.75 -2.69
N PRO A 232 11.90 14.99 -2.52
CA PRO A 232 13.31 15.19 -2.26
C PRO A 232 13.69 14.69 -0.87
N LEU A 233 14.75 13.88 -0.79
CA LEU A 233 15.24 13.35 0.48
C LEU A 233 16.09 14.38 1.23
N SER A 234 15.76 14.59 2.48
CA SER A 234 16.52 15.41 3.41
C SER A 234 17.48 14.54 4.21
N TYR A 235 18.78 14.67 3.93
CA TYR A 235 19.83 13.94 4.66
C TYR A 235 20.21 14.70 5.92
N THR A 236 20.03 14.06 7.07
CA THR A 236 20.39 14.63 8.38
C THR A 236 21.76 14.14 8.87
N ARG A 237 22.30 13.08 8.27
CA ARG A 237 23.60 12.50 8.63
C ARG A 237 24.47 12.32 7.38
N PHE A 238 25.53 13.10 7.33
CA PHE A 238 26.54 13.06 6.29
C PHE A 238 27.65 12.06 6.67
N GLY A 239 28.24 11.38 5.69
CA GLY A 239 29.33 10.43 5.93
C GLY A 239 28.90 9.03 6.38
N ILE A 240 27.65 8.82 6.74
CA ILE A 240 27.12 7.49 7.05
C ILE A 240 26.71 6.79 5.75
N LYS A 241 27.16 5.54 5.58
CA LYS A 241 26.77 4.71 4.44
C LYS A 241 25.33 4.25 4.59
N ALA A 242 24.59 4.25 3.49
CA ALA A 242 23.26 3.62 3.48
C ALA A 242 23.40 2.10 3.62
N SER A 243 22.52 1.49 4.38
CA SER A 243 22.44 0.04 4.60
C SER A 243 21.01 -0.49 4.45
N GLY A 244 19.99 0.39 4.48
CA GLY A 244 18.60 0.00 4.32
C GLY A 244 17.75 1.11 3.72
N MET A 245 16.57 0.73 3.20
CA MET A 245 15.56 1.64 2.70
C MET A 245 14.18 1.13 3.08
N ARG A 246 13.34 2.04 3.54
CA ARG A 246 11.89 1.88 3.63
C ARG A 246 11.25 2.72 2.53
N LEU A 247 10.35 2.12 1.79
CA LEU A 247 9.56 2.82 0.77
C LEU A 247 8.12 2.31 0.85
N MET A 248 7.20 3.23 1.10
CA MET A 248 5.78 2.95 1.25
C MET A 248 4.93 4.00 0.55
N PHE A 249 3.83 3.53 -0.05
CA PHE A 249 2.72 4.34 -0.52
C PHE A 249 1.47 3.97 0.27
N ALA A 250 0.64 4.95 0.60
CA ALA A 250 -0.66 4.71 1.21
C ALA A 250 -1.74 5.61 0.61
N SER A 251 -2.97 5.08 0.57
CA SER A 251 -4.14 5.79 0.02
C SER A 251 -4.69 6.88 0.95
N SER A 252 -4.14 7.05 2.14
CA SER A 252 -4.52 8.13 3.07
C SER A 252 -3.29 8.69 3.80
N ALA A 253 -3.25 10.00 3.91
CA ALA A 253 -2.18 10.71 4.61
C ALA A 253 -2.21 10.53 6.12
N SER A 254 -3.29 9.98 6.67
CA SER A 254 -3.37 9.66 8.11
C SER A 254 -2.49 8.48 8.51
N ILE A 255 -1.90 7.77 7.54
CA ILE A 255 -1.08 6.58 7.75
C ILE A 255 0.40 6.93 7.68
N GLY A 256 1.16 6.50 8.67
CA GLY A 256 2.62 6.66 8.73
C GLY A 256 3.40 5.35 8.76
N THR A 257 2.76 4.25 9.14
CA THR A 257 3.38 2.92 9.29
C THR A 257 2.51 1.81 8.69
N ILE A 258 3.08 0.61 8.57
CA ILE A 258 2.36 -0.54 8.03
C ILE A 258 1.25 -1.00 8.98
N ALA A 259 1.55 -1.11 10.28
CA ALA A 259 0.60 -1.57 11.29
C ALA A 259 -0.50 -0.55 11.63
N GLU A 260 -0.29 0.71 11.26
CA GLU A 260 -1.23 1.77 11.63
C GLU A 260 -2.56 1.62 10.91
N GLU A 261 -3.62 1.60 11.70
CA GLU A 261 -5.00 1.72 11.25
C GLU A 261 -5.58 3.01 11.83
N SER A 262 -6.37 3.72 11.07
CA SER A 262 -6.84 5.02 11.49
C SER A 262 -8.35 5.17 11.33
N ALA A 263 -9.00 5.63 12.40
CA ALA A 263 -10.42 6.01 12.37
C ALA A 263 -10.69 7.19 11.40
N SER A 264 -9.65 7.93 11.03
CA SER A 264 -9.76 8.99 10.01
C SER A 264 -9.69 8.48 8.56
N VAL A 265 -9.43 7.20 8.34
CA VAL A 265 -9.58 6.58 7.02
C VAL A 265 -11.08 6.40 6.75
N PHE A 266 -11.60 7.18 5.83
CA PHE A 266 -13.00 7.13 5.47
C PHE A 266 -13.25 6.16 4.33
N VAL A 267 -14.32 5.39 4.46
CA VAL A 267 -14.84 4.54 3.40
C VAL A 267 -16.32 4.83 3.22
N SER A 268 -16.77 4.84 1.97
CA SER A 268 -18.17 5.00 1.67
C SER A 268 -18.98 3.86 2.30
N ALA A 269 -20.14 4.21 2.78
CA ALA A 269 -21.05 3.27 3.38
C ALA A 269 -21.99 2.57 2.38
N ASP A 270 -21.76 2.70 1.09
CA ASP A 270 -22.62 2.11 0.06
C ASP A 270 -21.99 0.86 -0.59
N PRO A 271 -22.29 -0.34 -0.06
CA PRO A 271 -21.74 -1.57 -0.59
C PRO A 271 -22.37 -1.96 -1.94
N VAL A 272 -23.54 -1.45 -2.26
CA VAL A 272 -24.29 -1.84 -3.47
C VAL A 272 -23.60 -1.32 -4.71
N LYS A 273 -22.94 -0.19 -4.62
CA LYS A 273 -22.19 0.40 -5.74
C LYS A 273 -20.81 -0.20 -5.96
N GLY A 274 -20.44 -1.21 -5.16
CA GLY A 274 -19.15 -1.89 -5.29
C GLY A 274 -17.91 -1.01 -5.09
N ALA A 275 -18.15 0.26 -4.95
CA ALA A 275 -17.17 1.31 -4.83
C ALA A 275 -17.20 1.94 -3.44
N SER A 276 -17.74 1.22 -2.49
CA SER A 276 -17.83 1.65 -1.08
C SER A 276 -16.47 1.83 -0.47
N LEU A 277 -15.67 2.60 -1.13
CA LEU A 277 -14.28 2.63 -0.92
C LEU A 277 -13.96 4.04 -0.58
N GLY A 278 -12.99 4.15 0.23
CA GLY A 278 -12.49 5.44 0.60
C GLY A 278 -11.60 6.03 -0.48
N SER A 279 -10.70 6.84 -0.04
CA SER A 279 -9.72 7.48 -0.92
C SER A 279 -8.95 6.46 -1.75
N THR A 280 -8.73 6.78 -3.01
CA THR A 280 -8.07 5.88 -3.97
C THR A 280 -6.89 6.58 -4.62
N LEU A 281 -5.75 5.93 -4.54
CA LEU A 281 -4.47 6.34 -5.11
C LEU A 281 -4.06 5.34 -6.19
N TRP A 282 -3.77 5.83 -7.39
CA TRP A 282 -3.06 5.06 -8.41
C TRP A 282 -1.63 5.57 -8.50
N ILE A 283 -0.69 4.66 -8.62
CA ILE A 283 0.73 4.97 -8.80
C ILE A 283 1.30 4.20 -9.98
N ASP A 284 2.24 4.83 -10.67
CA ASP A 284 2.91 4.24 -11.82
C ASP A 284 4.29 4.84 -12.03
N ASN A 285 5.19 4.09 -12.69
CA ASN A 285 6.53 4.54 -13.12
C ASN A 285 7.32 5.27 -12.04
N ILE A 286 7.54 4.60 -10.93
CA ILE A 286 8.33 5.14 -9.83
C ILE A 286 9.84 4.97 -10.07
N SER A 287 10.63 5.92 -9.62
CA SER A 287 12.07 5.89 -9.80
C SER A 287 12.80 6.63 -8.69
N LEU A 288 14.08 6.33 -8.52
CA LEU A 288 14.98 7.07 -7.65
C LEU A 288 15.95 7.89 -8.51
N ALA A 289 16.13 9.16 -8.17
CA ALA A 289 17.21 9.99 -8.74
C ALA A 289 18.42 10.02 -7.78
N TYR A 290 19.61 10.08 -8.33
CA TYR A 290 20.88 10.05 -7.61
C TYR A 290 21.72 11.32 -7.82
#